data_18d1050aff85f144e7a7e3534391d57c
#
_entry.id   18d1050aff85f144e7a7e3534391d57c
#
_cell.length_a   1.000
_cell.length_b   1.000
_cell.length_c   1.000
_cell.angle_alpha   90.00
_cell.angle_beta   90.00
_cell.angle_gamma   90.00
#
_symmetry.space_group_name_H-M   'P 1'
#
loop_
_entity.id
_entity.type
_entity.pdbx_description
1 polymer ?
#
loop_
_entity_poly.entity_id
_entity_poly.type
_entity_poly.pdbx_seq_one_letter_code
_entity_poly.pdbx_strand_id
1 'polypeptide(L)'
;MRWMLLVPVLAVLPFHFGFFTTGPLDAITDVAGVRVAHLTKIAGDDIRTGATAVIPNADPWDRKVSAAFFAFNGNGEMTGTHWIEESGYLEEPVVLTDTLDVGRAADGVVSWVIEHHPAVGKGDDVPLPVVAECDDGFLNDIQARAVSAADVVQLLDSATPGEFARGSVGAGTGMNAFGFRGGIGSASRVLPADLGGYRVGVLVNDNTGSSRRQLRILGVPVGERLLNEDKPVVPRRTALRGRLGQGSIVIVIATDAPLEARQLRALALRAAMGMARTGLTSSVGSGDLILAFSTTRVFPRIANFTVAPPKEPILEDDDALDALYTATAEATEASIYDALFEATTMTGRNGATVYALPVPAVLEMLQTTHAIR
;
A
#
# COMPACT_ATOMS: atom_id res chain seq x y z
N MET A 1 -21.02 -23.69 22.78
CA MET A 1 -20.44 -22.43 22.36
C MET A 1 -20.49 -22.43 20.83
N ARG A 2 -21.44 -21.71 20.22
CA ARG A 2 -21.56 -21.59 18.76
C ARG A 2 -20.54 -20.51 18.29
N TRP A 3 -19.54 -20.92 17.56
CA TRP A 3 -18.69 -20.01 16.83
C TRP A 3 -19.52 -19.42 15.68
N MET A 4 -19.90 -18.16 15.79
CA MET A 4 -20.37 -17.40 14.64
C MET A 4 -19.15 -17.18 13.76
N LEU A 5 -19.08 -17.87 12.62
CA LEU A 5 -18.24 -17.50 11.50
C LEU A 5 -18.74 -16.13 11.03
N LEU A 6 -18.03 -15.06 11.38
CA LEU A 6 -18.16 -13.78 10.70
C LEU A 6 -17.68 -14.02 9.26
N VAL A 7 -18.63 -14.12 8.34
CA VAL A 7 -18.33 -13.99 6.91
C VAL A 7 -17.77 -12.58 6.77
N PRO A 8 -16.54 -12.37 6.27
CA PRO A 8 -16.05 -11.04 6.00
C PRO A 8 -17.01 -10.39 4.99
N VAL A 9 -17.59 -9.27 5.37
CA VAL A 9 -18.28 -8.40 4.41
C VAL A 9 -17.20 -7.93 3.43
N LEU A 10 -17.41 -8.14 2.14
CA LEU A 10 -16.55 -7.62 1.08
C LEU A 10 -16.33 -6.12 1.33
N ALA A 11 -15.08 -5.76 1.62
CA ALA A 11 -14.66 -4.38 1.78
C ALA A 11 -14.55 -3.73 0.38
N VAL A 12 -15.66 -3.27 -0.15
CA VAL A 12 -15.73 -2.57 -1.44
C VAL A 12 -16.35 -1.21 -1.18
N LEU A 13 -15.76 -0.16 -1.76
CA LEU A 13 -16.34 1.18 -1.69
C LEU A 13 -17.82 1.14 -2.07
N PRO A 14 -18.71 1.80 -1.32
CA PRO A 14 -20.16 1.76 -1.56
C PRO A 14 -20.60 2.55 -2.81
N PHE A 15 -19.65 2.96 -3.65
CA PHE A 15 -19.87 3.64 -4.92
C PHE A 15 -18.78 3.28 -5.92
N HIS A 16 -19.14 3.30 -7.19
CA HIS A 16 -18.19 3.13 -8.29
C HIS A 16 -17.92 4.47 -8.98
N PHE A 17 -16.68 4.69 -9.41
CA PHE A 17 -16.26 5.86 -10.18
C PHE A 17 -15.09 5.51 -11.11
N GLY A 18 -14.83 6.41 -12.06
CA GLY A 18 -13.77 6.24 -13.05
C GLY A 18 -14.29 5.64 -14.36
N PHE A 19 -13.38 5.45 -15.29
CA PHE A 19 -13.67 4.94 -16.64
C PHE A 19 -13.66 3.41 -16.67
N PHE A 20 -12.86 2.77 -15.80
CA PHE A 20 -12.64 1.34 -15.85
C PHE A 20 -13.40 0.60 -14.74
N THR A 21 -13.84 -0.61 -15.05
CA THR A 21 -14.47 -1.49 -14.07
C THR A 21 -13.44 -2.00 -13.05
N THR A 22 -13.91 -2.31 -11.88
CA THR A 22 -13.09 -2.99 -10.86
C THR A 22 -12.88 -4.46 -11.20
N GLY A 23 -11.83 -5.07 -10.70
CA GLY A 23 -11.73 -6.52 -10.61
C GLY A 23 -12.71 -7.09 -9.58
N PRO A 24 -12.80 -8.44 -9.49
CA PRO A 24 -13.78 -9.10 -8.61
C PRO A 24 -13.65 -8.76 -7.12
N LEU A 25 -12.45 -8.45 -6.65
CA LEU A 25 -12.16 -8.13 -5.24
C LEU A 25 -11.96 -6.63 -5.01
N ASP A 26 -11.89 -5.84 -6.09
CA ASP A 26 -11.40 -4.45 -6.08
C ASP A 26 -10.15 -4.31 -5.20
N ALA A 27 -9.14 -5.12 -5.48
CA ALA A 27 -7.92 -5.24 -4.69
C ALA A 27 -6.68 -5.51 -5.55
N ILE A 28 -5.48 -5.24 -4.99
CA ILE A 28 -4.21 -5.56 -5.65
C ILE A 28 -4.09 -7.04 -6.01
N THR A 29 -4.75 -7.91 -5.28
CA THR A 29 -4.79 -9.37 -5.50
C THR A 29 -5.67 -9.81 -6.68
N ASP A 30 -6.39 -8.90 -7.35
CA ASP A 30 -6.99 -9.15 -8.66
C ASP A 30 -5.94 -9.34 -9.75
N VAL A 31 -4.71 -8.86 -9.52
CA VAL A 31 -3.56 -9.13 -10.38
C VAL A 31 -3.01 -10.52 -10.02
N ALA A 32 -3.09 -11.42 -10.99
CA ALA A 32 -2.73 -12.82 -10.79
C ALA A 32 -1.29 -13.00 -10.27
N GLY A 33 -1.12 -13.84 -9.24
CA GLY A 33 0.16 -14.13 -8.59
C GLY A 33 0.44 -13.31 -7.35
N VAL A 34 -0.19 -12.12 -7.21
CA VAL A 34 0.00 -11.27 -6.04
C VAL A 34 -0.62 -11.89 -4.80
N ARG A 35 0.10 -11.86 -3.70
CA ARG A 35 -0.31 -12.32 -2.37
C ARG A 35 -0.12 -11.24 -1.34
N VAL A 36 -1.02 -11.16 -0.36
CA VAL A 36 -0.98 -10.17 0.73
C VAL A 36 -1.12 -10.88 2.07
N ALA A 37 -0.46 -10.36 3.09
CA ALA A 37 -0.65 -10.75 4.48
C ALA A 37 -0.53 -9.56 5.42
N HIS A 38 -1.14 -9.67 6.60
CA HIS A 38 -1.05 -8.66 7.66
C HIS A 38 -0.68 -9.30 8.99
N LEU A 39 0.19 -8.60 9.71
CA LEU A 39 0.45 -8.82 11.13
C LEU A 39 0.03 -7.56 11.88
N THR A 40 -1.04 -7.64 12.66
CA THR A 40 -1.55 -6.53 13.47
C THR A 40 -1.12 -6.70 14.92
N LYS A 41 -0.50 -5.65 15.50
CA LYS A 41 -0.08 -5.63 16.90
C LYS A 41 -0.81 -4.53 17.67
N ILE A 42 -1.74 -4.95 18.52
CA ILE A 42 -2.47 -4.09 19.45
C ILE A 42 -2.25 -4.69 20.85
N ALA A 43 -1.49 -3.98 21.71
CA ALA A 43 -1.20 -4.44 23.06
C ALA A 43 -1.16 -3.27 24.04
N GLY A 44 -1.67 -3.49 25.26
CA GLY A 44 -1.78 -2.44 26.26
C GLY A 44 -2.43 -1.18 25.72
N ASP A 45 -2.01 -0.04 26.26
CA ASP A 45 -2.52 1.27 25.86
C ASP A 45 -1.68 1.92 24.76
N ASP A 46 -0.47 1.42 24.50
CA ASP A 46 0.57 2.13 23.76
C ASP A 46 0.96 1.48 22.42
N ILE A 47 0.72 0.18 22.21
CA ILE A 47 1.12 -0.50 20.98
C ILE A 47 -0.03 -0.52 19.98
N ARG A 48 0.15 0.15 18.85
CA ARG A 48 -0.80 0.28 17.74
C ARG A 48 -0.04 0.26 16.40
N THR A 49 0.50 -0.89 16.02
CA THR A 49 1.41 -1.05 14.89
C THR A 49 1.23 -2.40 14.19
N GLY A 50 2.06 -2.71 13.24
CA GLY A 50 2.08 -3.98 12.55
C GLY A 50 2.92 -3.97 11.30
N ALA A 51 2.76 -5.02 10.49
CA ALA A 51 3.40 -5.14 9.20
C ALA A 51 2.44 -5.70 8.14
N THR A 52 2.66 -5.33 6.89
CA THR A 52 1.92 -5.82 5.72
C THR A 52 2.90 -6.31 4.68
N ALA A 53 2.71 -7.50 4.16
CA ALA A 53 3.51 -8.05 3.06
C ALA A 53 2.73 -8.00 1.74
N VAL A 54 3.42 -7.66 0.65
CA VAL A 54 2.97 -7.83 -0.73
C VAL A 54 4.00 -8.66 -1.46
N ILE A 55 3.61 -9.82 -1.95
CA ILE A 55 4.49 -10.76 -2.63
C ILE A 55 4.07 -10.86 -4.10
N PRO A 56 4.97 -10.58 -5.07
CA PRO A 56 4.60 -10.43 -6.48
C PRO A 56 4.25 -11.77 -7.17
N ASN A 57 4.78 -12.88 -6.66
CA ASN A 57 4.52 -14.24 -7.16
C ASN A 57 4.86 -15.28 -6.09
N ALA A 58 4.76 -16.58 -6.45
CA ALA A 58 4.97 -17.66 -5.49
C ALA A 58 6.42 -17.78 -4.99
N ASP A 59 7.37 -17.29 -5.74
CA ASP A 59 8.80 -17.38 -5.43
C ASP A 59 9.54 -16.19 -6.09
N PRO A 60 9.54 -15.01 -5.45
CA PRO A 60 10.16 -13.82 -6.04
C PRO A 60 11.68 -13.91 -6.11
N TRP A 61 12.33 -14.73 -5.26
CA TRP A 61 13.77 -14.93 -5.30
C TRP A 61 14.23 -15.61 -6.61
N ASP A 62 13.63 -16.75 -6.97
CA ASP A 62 13.98 -17.47 -8.19
C ASP A 62 13.24 -16.93 -9.44
N ARG A 63 12.21 -16.13 -9.24
CA ARG A 63 11.32 -15.60 -10.29
C ARG A 63 11.11 -14.11 -10.12
N LYS A 64 12.19 -13.35 -10.28
CA LYS A 64 12.16 -11.89 -10.19
C LYS A 64 11.27 -11.27 -11.25
N VAL A 65 10.62 -10.17 -10.92
CA VAL A 65 9.69 -9.47 -11.81
C VAL A 65 10.23 -8.12 -12.23
N SER A 66 9.83 -7.63 -13.42
CA SER A 66 10.13 -6.27 -13.83
C SER A 66 9.51 -5.29 -12.85
N ALA A 67 10.27 -4.29 -12.39
CA ALA A 67 9.83 -3.32 -11.40
C ALA A 67 10.48 -1.94 -11.59
N ALA A 68 9.87 -0.94 -10.97
CA ALA A 68 10.41 0.42 -10.88
C ALA A 68 9.98 1.10 -9.59
N PHE A 69 10.85 1.95 -9.09
CA PHE A 69 10.62 2.80 -7.93
C PHE A 69 10.48 4.27 -8.36
N PHE A 70 9.66 5.02 -7.62
CA PHE A 70 9.53 6.46 -7.76
C PHE A 70 9.26 7.11 -6.40
N ALA A 71 10.16 7.97 -5.94
CA ALA A 71 9.93 8.84 -4.81
C ALA A 71 9.28 10.14 -5.31
N PHE A 72 7.99 10.35 -5.00
CA PHE A 72 7.33 11.62 -5.27
C PHE A 72 7.79 12.68 -4.27
N ASN A 73 7.91 12.29 -2.99
CA ASN A 73 8.52 13.08 -1.93
C ASN A 73 9.31 12.15 -1.00
N GLY A 74 10.53 12.51 -0.64
CA GLY A 74 11.54 11.58 -0.16
C GLY A 74 11.79 11.56 1.34
N ASN A 75 10.91 12.12 2.20
CA ASN A 75 11.11 12.05 3.65
C ASN A 75 10.52 10.74 4.24
N GLY A 76 11.09 9.62 3.85
CA GLY A 76 10.74 8.28 4.29
C GLY A 76 11.76 7.26 3.84
N GLU A 77 11.66 6.02 4.32
CA GLU A 77 12.56 4.94 3.95
C GLU A 77 11.84 3.87 3.13
N MET A 78 12.46 3.48 2.02
CA MET A 78 12.22 2.21 1.33
C MET A 78 13.56 1.61 0.98
N THR A 79 13.94 0.54 1.64
CA THR A 79 15.21 -0.15 1.40
C THR A 79 15.23 -0.85 0.04
N GLY A 80 16.41 -1.19 -0.48
CA GLY A 80 16.56 -1.93 -1.74
C GLY A 80 16.23 -1.15 -3.03
N THR A 81 15.72 0.07 -2.95
CA THR A 81 15.27 0.86 -4.11
C THR A 81 16.38 1.19 -5.10
N HIS A 82 17.61 1.43 -4.62
CA HIS A 82 18.78 1.66 -5.47
C HIS A 82 19.05 0.49 -6.42
N TRP A 83 18.83 -0.77 -5.96
CA TRP A 83 18.96 -1.94 -6.81
C TRP A 83 17.80 -2.09 -7.79
N ILE A 84 16.57 -1.78 -7.37
CA ILE A 84 15.42 -1.75 -8.28
C ILE A 84 15.63 -0.73 -9.40
N GLU A 85 16.17 0.47 -9.09
CA GLU A 85 16.46 1.51 -10.08
C GLU A 85 17.58 1.09 -11.05
N GLU A 86 18.62 0.40 -10.56
CA GLU A 86 19.74 -0.07 -11.38
C GLU A 86 19.37 -1.28 -12.23
N SER A 87 18.74 -2.30 -11.62
CA SER A 87 18.45 -3.57 -12.26
C SER A 87 17.15 -3.61 -13.06
N GLY A 88 16.15 -2.81 -12.65
CA GLY A 88 14.79 -2.88 -13.17
C GLY A 88 13.98 -4.07 -12.65
N TYR A 89 14.40 -4.70 -11.54
CA TYR A 89 13.76 -5.91 -10.99
C TYR A 89 13.39 -5.76 -9.53
N LEU A 90 12.28 -6.43 -9.16
CA LEU A 90 11.94 -6.78 -7.79
C LEU A 90 12.23 -8.28 -7.61
N GLU A 91 13.07 -8.62 -6.65
CA GLU A 91 13.60 -9.98 -6.43
C GLU A 91 13.11 -10.59 -5.11
N GLU A 92 12.31 -9.84 -4.33
CA GLU A 92 11.93 -10.19 -2.98
C GLU A 92 10.50 -9.73 -2.65
N PRO A 93 9.91 -10.21 -1.54
CA PRO A 93 8.70 -9.62 -0.99
C PRO A 93 8.88 -8.14 -0.63
N VAL A 94 7.82 -7.37 -0.74
CA VAL A 94 7.73 -6.00 -0.21
C VAL A 94 7.09 -6.06 1.17
N VAL A 95 7.72 -5.47 2.18
CA VAL A 95 7.16 -5.37 3.54
C VAL A 95 6.97 -3.91 3.91
N LEU A 96 5.78 -3.58 4.42
CA LEU A 96 5.42 -2.27 4.96
C LEU A 96 5.35 -2.38 6.48
N THR A 97 5.85 -1.37 7.20
CA THR A 97 5.84 -1.35 8.67
C THR A 97 5.93 0.09 9.20
N ASP A 98 6.24 0.27 10.49
CA ASP A 98 6.56 1.60 11.04
C ASP A 98 8.03 1.99 10.83
N THR A 99 8.34 3.28 10.99
CA THR A 99 9.66 3.85 10.70
C THR A 99 10.81 3.21 11.48
N LEU A 100 10.62 2.91 12.77
CA LEU A 100 11.71 2.38 13.60
C LEU A 100 11.88 0.86 13.49
N ASP A 101 10.95 0.16 12.87
CA ASP A 101 11.01 -1.28 12.66
C ASP A 101 11.56 -1.70 11.29
N VAL A 102 11.86 -0.75 10.38
CA VAL A 102 12.42 -1.02 9.04
C VAL A 102 13.61 -1.98 9.10
N GLY A 103 14.59 -1.71 9.97
CA GLY A 103 15.79 -2.56 10.06
C GLY A 103 15.48 -3.98 10.55
N ARG A 104 14.51 -4.15 11.46
CA ARG A 104 14.06 -5.47 11.95
C ARG A 104 13.26 -6.22 10.88
N ALA A 105 12.43 -5.50 10.15
CA ALA A 105 11.67 -6.09 9.07
C ALA A 105 12.60 -6.52 7.92
N ALA A 106 13.63 -5.74 7.61
CA ALA A 106 14.64 -6.12 6.64
C ALA A 106 15.41 -7.41 7.06
N ASP A 107 15.80 -7.53 8.32
CA ASP A 107 16.40 -8.75 8.88
C ASP A 107 15.45 -9.96 8.76
N GLY A 108 14.14 -9.75 8.95
CA GLY A 108 13.12 -10.77 8.75
C GLY A 108 12.99 -11.24 7.31
N VAL A 109 13.02 -10.32 6.33
CA VAL A 109 13.02 -10.66 4.90
C VAL A 109 14.27 -11.49 4.56
N VAL A 110 15.46 -11.07 5.01
CA VAL A 110 16.71 -11.81 4.80
C VAL A 110 16.62 -13.22 5.41
N SER A 111 16.11 -13.34 6.62
CA SER A 111 15.93 -14.61 7.31
C SER A 111 14.99 -15.55 6.52
N TRP A 112 13.85 -15.00 6.07
CA TRP A 112 12.88 -15.75 5.28
C TRP A 112 13.49 -16.25 3.96
N VAL A 113 14.24 -15.40 3.24
CA VAL A 113 14.92 -15.81 1.99
C VAL A 113 15.92 -16.92 2.27
N ILE A 114 16.75 -16.84 3.33
CA ILE A 114 17.71 -17.88 3.70
C ILE A 114 17.01 -19.20 4.05
N GLU A 115 15.88 -19.16 4.76
CA GLU A 115 15.11 -20.35 5.13
C GLU A 115 14.54 -21.08 3.91
N HIS A 116 14.06 -20.34 2.91
CA HIS A 116 13.46 -20.90 1.69
C HIS A 116 14.50 -21.23 0.60
N HIS A 117 15.65 -20.54 0.61
CA HIS A 117 16.74 -20.69 -0.36
C HIS A 117 18.09 -20.89 0.35
N PRO A 118 18.39 -22.11 0.84
CA PRO A 118 19.59 -22.38 1.66
C PRO A 118 20.94 -22.17 0.97
N ALA A 119 20.96 -21.96 -0.35
CA ALA A 119 22.15 -21.63 -1.14
C ALA A 119 22.56 -20.16 -1.05
N VAL A 120 21.66 -19.29 -0.59
CA VAL A 120 21.89 -17.84 -0.42
C VAL A 120 23.13 -17.59 0.43
N GLY A 121 24.03 -16.74 -0.08
CA GLY A 121 25.31 -16.41 0.56
C GLY A 121 26.34 -17.54 0.62
N LYS A 122 26.07 -18.72 -0.03
CA LYS A 122 27.00 -19.86 -0.10
C LYS A 122 27.40 -20.23 -1.53
N GLY A 123 26.46 -20.29 -2.42
CA GLY A 123 26.62 -20.58 -3.84
C GLY A 123 25.65 -19.81 -4.70
N ASP A 124 24.77 -19.04 -4.08
CA ASP A 124 23.85 -18.11 -4.70
C ASP A 124 24.12 -16.69 -4.17
N ASP A 125 23.47 -15.70 -4.78
CA ASP A 125 23.56 -14.28 -4.43
C ASP A 125 22.98 -13.99 -3.03
N VAL A 126 22.93 -12.73 -2.65
CA VAL A 126 22.41 -12.26 -1.35
C VAL A 126 21.22 -11.30 -1.53
N PRO A 127 20.20 -11.35 -0.66
CA PRO A 127 19.03 -10.51 -0.77
C PRO A 127 19.31 -9.04 -0.45
N LEU A 128 18.63 -8.15 -1.14
CA LEU A 128 18.57 -6.71 -0.87
C LEU A 128 17.12 -6.36 -0.49
N PRO A 129 16.73 -6.54 0.78
CA PRO A 129 15.33 -6.52 1.21
C PRO A 129 14.62 -5.19 0.89
N VAL A 130 13.36 -5.27 0.47
CA VAL A 130 12.51 -4.12 0.16
C VAL A 130 11.51 -3.92 1.30
N VAL A 131 11.80 -2.96 2.16
CA VAL A 131 10.98 -2.59 3.32
C VAL A 131 10.71 -1.11 3.30
N ALA A 132 9.43 -0.73 3.39
CA ALA A 132 8.98 0.65 3.40
C ALA A 132 8.21 0.98 4.69
N GLU A 133 8.10 2.28 5.00
CA GLU A 133 7.53 2.71 6.27
C GLU A 133 6.58 3.90 6.16
N CYS A 134 5.73 4.02 7.19
CA CYS A 134 5.06 5.24 7.57
C CYS A 134 5.11 5.40 9.10
N ASP A 135 5.25 6.62 9.60
CA ASP A 135 5.34 6.93 11.03
C ASP A 135 3.98 6.81 11.72
N ASP A 136 3.79 5.79 12.56
CA ASP A 136 2.59 5.56 13.37
C ASP A 136 2.69 6.13 14.80
N GLY A 137 3.76 6.84 15.13
CA GLY A 137 4.10 7.30 16.48
C GLY A 137 3.10 8.25 17.13
N PHE A 138 2.04 8.67 16.45
CA PHE A 138 0.94 9.40 17.06
C PHE A 138 0.10 8.50 17.99
N LEU A 139 -0.23 7.30 17.55
CA LEU A 139 -1.01 6.31 18.30
C LEU A 139 -0.16 5.20 18.91
N ASN A 140 1.01 4.94 18.35
CA ASN A 140 1.92 3.87 18.75
C ASN A 140 3.10 4.39 19.58
N ASP A 141 3.57 3.61 20.54
CA ASP A 141 4.92 3.79 21.10
C ASP A 141 5.95 3.20 20.14
N ILE A 142 6.30 3.97 19.11
CA ILE A 142 7.20 3.56 18.04
C ILE A 142 8.60 3.14 18.58
N GLN A 143 9.02 3.64 19.77
CA GLN A 143 10.29 3.26 20.40
C GLN A 143 10.26 1.83 20.95
N ALA A 144 9.08 1.26 21.18
CA ALA A 144 8.94 -0.13 21.60
C ALA A 144 9.43 -1.10 20.51
N ARG A 145 9.45 -0.65 19.22
CA ARG A 145 9.91 -1.45 18.09
C ARG A 145 9.27 -2.83 18.11
N ALA A 146 7.94 -2.85 18.02
CA ALA A 146 7.16 -4.02 18.36
C ALA A 146 7.18 -5.11 17.29
N VAL A 147 7.52 -4.80 16.04
CA VAL A 147 7.65 -5.79 14.96
C VAL A 147 9.06 -6.39 14.98
N SER A 148 9.15 -7.70 15.14
CA SER A 148 10.42 -8.44 15.15
C SER A 148 10.70 -9.10 13.80
N ALA A 149 11.94 -9.52 13.56
CA ALA A 149 12.31 -10.32 12.37
C ALA A 149 11.50 -11.62 12.28
N ALA A 150 11.31 -12.32 13.40
CA ALA A 150 10.51 -13.55 13.45
C ALA A 150 9.03 -13.32 13.08
N ASP A 151 8.46 -12.16 13.45
CA ASP A 151 7.11 -11.78 13.04
C ASP A 151 7.02 -11.63 11.52
N VAL A 152 8.05 -11.09 10.89
CA VAL A 152 8.09 -10.88 9.43
C VAL A 152 8.23 -12.21 8.68
N VAL A 153 9.03 -13.16 9.20
CA VAL A 153 9.09 -14.53 8.63
C VAL A 153 7.68 -15.15 8.63
N GLN A 154 6.99 -15.13 9.77
CA GLN A 154 5.62 -15.66 9.87
C GLN A 154 4.62 -14.92 8.98
N LEU A 155 4.76 -13.59 8.86
CA LEU A 155 3.94 -12.78 7.98
C LEU A 155 4.09 -13.22 6.53
N LEU A 156 5.31 -13.39 6.04
CA LEU A 156 5.60 -13.80 4.67
C LEU A 156 5.07 -15.20 4.36
N ASP A 157 5.20 -16.14 5.30
CA ASP A 157 4.67 -17.50 5.16
C ASP A 157 3.13 -17.53 5.10
N SER A 158 2.47 -16.55 5.73
CA SER A 158 1.01 -16.49 5.80
C SER A 158 0.37 -15.80 4.58
N ALA A 159 1.15 -15.24 3.65
CA ALA A 159 0.63 -14.49 2.52
C ALA A 159 -0.19 -15.35 1.55
N THR A 160 -1.38 -14.89 1.23
CA THR A 160 -2.33 -15.60 0.36
C THR A 160 -2.84 -14.70 -0.77
N PRO A 161 -3.23 -15.28 -1.92
CA PRO A 161 -4.04 -14.58 -2.91
C PRO A 161 -5.48 -14.42 -2.41
N GLY A 162 -6.24 -13.55 -3.04
CA GLY A 162 -7.66 -13.35 -2.72
C GLY A 162 -7.90 -12.18 -1.78
N GLU A 163 -8.99 -12.25 -1.05
CA GLU A 163 -9.40 -11.17 -0.12
C GLU A 163 -8.46 -11.05 1.07
N PHE A 164 -8.29 -9.82 1.53
CA PHE A 164 -7.55 -9.46 2.74
C PHE A 164 -8.22 -8.27 3.46
N ALA A 165 -7.98 -8.13 4.75
CA ALA A 165 -8.52 -7.04 5.55
C ALA A 165 -7.90 -5.69 5.15
N ARG A 166 -8.67 -4.60 5.31
CA ARG A 166 -8.29 -3.22 4.98
C ARG A 166 -8.52 -2.29 6.17
N GLY A 167 -8.10 -1.03 6.06
CA GLY A 167 -8.22 -0.05 7.12
C GLY A 167 -7.14 -0.23 8.20
N SER A 168 -7.55 -0.29 9.45
CA SER A 168 -6.67 -0.27 10.64
C SER A 168 -6.04 -1.64 10.94
N VAL A 169 -5.37 -2.25 9.96
CA VAL A 169 -4.75 -3.59 10.02
C VAL A 169 -3.31 -3.57 9.53
N GLY A 170 -2.52 -4.53 9.95
CA GLY A 170 -1.13 -4.67 9.52
C GLY A 170 -0.34 -3.38 9.74
N ALA A 171 0.44 -2.96 8.76
CA ALA A 171 1.17 -1.68 8.77
C ALA A 171 0.23 -0.47 8.93
N GLY A 172 -1.05 -0.59 8.55
CA GLY A 172 -2.06 0.47 8.68
C GLY A 172 -2.61 0.67 10.09
N THR A 173 -2.24 -0.18 11.06
CA THR A 173 -2.85 -0.20 12.40
C THR A 173 -2.77 1.14 13.13
N GLY A 174 -1.64 1.84 13.09
CA GLY A 174 -1.45 3.14 13.78
C GLY A 174 -1.63 4.37 12.89
N MET A 175 -1.96 4.20 11.61
CA MET A 175 -1.94 5.26 10.59
C MET A 175 -3.11 6.24 10.68
N ASN A 176 -2.85 7.48 10.24
CA ASN A 176 -3.82 8.58 10.26
C ASN A 176 -3.76 9.34 8.94
N ALA A 177 -4.92 9.56 8.31
CA ALA A 177 -5.00 10.28 7.05
C ALA A 177 -5.98 11.45 7.12
N PHE A 178 -5.56 12.62 6.68
CA PHE A 178 -6.37 13.85 6.70
C PHE A 178 -6.97 14.20 8.07
N GLY A 179 -6.33 13.77 9.17
CA GLY A 179 -6.86 13.97 10.52
C GLY A 179 -8.04 13.04 10.89
N PHE A 180 -8.29 12.02 10.10
CA PHE A 180 -9.08 10.83 10.40
C PHE A 180 -8.16 9.61 10.53
N ARG A 181 -8.72 8.45 10.81
CA ARG A 181 -7.97 7.19 10.71
C ARG A 181 -7.66 6.92 9.25
N GLY A 182 -6.41 6.50 9.01
CA GLY A 182 -5.94 5.93 7.76
C GLY A 182 -5.66 4.44 7.88
N GLY A 183 -4.82 3.92 7.01
CA GLY A 183 -4.41 2.51 7.07
C GLY A 183 -4.18 1.86 5.71
N ILE A 184 -4.41 0.55 5.65
CA ILE A 184 -4.32 -0.20 4.40
C ILE A 184 -5.57 0.03 3.56
N GLY A 185 -5.36 0.44 2.32
CA GLY A 185 -6.42 0.48 1.32
C GLY A 185 -5.99 -0.22 0.04
N SER A 186 -6.95 -0.69 -0.73
CA SER A 186 -6.65 -1.35 -2.00
C SER A 186 -7.77 -1.18 -3.00
N ALA A 187 -7.42 -1.15 -4.29
CA ALA A 187 -8.37 -1.14 -5.38
C ALA A 187 -7.74 -1.72 -6.64
N SER A 188 -8.59 -2.07 -7.61
CA SER A 188 -8.14 -2.51 -8.92
C SER A 188 -8.97 -1.90 -10.05
N ARG A 189 -8.39 -1.90 -11.26
CA ARG A 189 -9.06 -1.54 -12.50
C ARG A 189 -8.74 -2.56 -13.58
N VAL A 190 -9.73 -2.86 -14.40
CA VAL A 190 -9.64 -3.80 -15.52
C VAL A 190 -9.88 -3.04 -16.82
N LEU A 191 -8.92 -3.09 -17.72
CA LEU A 191 -9.03 -2.51 -19.04
C LEU A 191 -10.00 -3.33 -19.93
N PRO A 192 -10.68 -2.70 -20.88
CA PRO A 192 -11.46 -3.41 -21.90
C PRO A 192 -10.59 -4.40 -22.71
N ALA A 193 -11.22 -5.42 -23.28
CA ALA A 193 -10.53 -6.48 -24.01
C ALA A 193 -9.80 -5.97 -25.28
N ASP A 194 -10.32 -4.94 -25.92
CA ASP A 194 -9.69 -4.27 -27.06
C ASP A 194 -8.44 -3.46 -26.69
N LEU A 195 -8.25 -3.14 -25.42
CA LEU A 195 -7.04 -2.57 -24.83
C LEU A 195 -6.20 -3.62 -24.08
N GLY A 196 -6.36 -4.90 -24.41
CA GLY A 196 -5.60 -6.02 -23.87
C GLY A 196 -6.19 -6.67 -22.61
N GLY A 197 -7.26 -6.12 -22.00
CA GLY A 197 -7.91 -6.70 -20.82
C GLY A 197 -7.04 -6.71 -19.57
N TYR A 198 -5.98 -5.91 -19.54
CA TYR A 198 -5.01 -5.85 -18.44
C TYR A 198 -5.64 -5.35 -17.14
N ARG A 199 -5.03 -5.75 -16.04
CA ARG A 199 -5.38 -5.30 -14.69
C ARG A 199 -4.30 -4.41 -14.11
N VAL A 200 -4.74 -3.39 -13.37
CA VAL A 200 -3.90 -2.61 -12.46
C VAL A 200 -4.50 -2.76 -11.06
N GLY A 201 -3.71 -3.25 -10.14
CA GLY A 201 -4.07 -3.34 -8.72
C GLY A 201 -3.15 -2.44 -7.89
N VAL A 202 -3.71 -1.74 -6.91
CA VAL A 202 -2.98 -0.84 -6.03
C VAL A 202 -3.25 -1.21 -4.57
N LEU A 203 -2.21 -1.19 -3.75
CA LEU A 203 -2.29 -1.21 -2.28
C LEU A 203 -1.59 0.01 -1.73
N VAL A 204 -2.22 0.70 -0.79
CA VAL A 204 -1.62 1.83 -0.07
C VAL A 204 -1.49 1.54 1.42
N ASN A 205 -0.43 2.06 2.04
CA ASN A 205 -0.38 2.31 3.47
C ASN A 205 -0.55 3.82 3.66
N ASP A 206 -1.78 4.25 3.96
CA ASP A 206 -2.16 5.66 3.96
C ASP A 206 -2.03 6.29 5.35
N ASN A 207 -1.04 7.19 5.47
CA ASN A 207 -0.78 8.01 6.64
C ASN A 207 -0.66 9.48 6.24
N THR A 208 -1.52 9.98 5.38
CA THR A 208 -1.32 11.22 4.63
C THR A 208 -2.13 12.42 5.12
N GLY A 209 -1.86 13.57 4.51
CA GLY A 209 -2.66 14.77 4.65
C GLY A 209 -2.30 15.63 5.85
N SER A 210 -1.71 16.80 5.57
CA SER A 210 -1.33 17.78 6.59
C SER A 210 -2.51 18.52 7.22
N SER A 211 -3.69 18.43 6.62
CA SER A 211 -4.90 19.09 7.09
C SER A 211 -6.15 18.38 6.60
N ARG A 212 -7.14 18.29 7.48
CA ARG A 212 -8.48 17.80 7.15
C ARG A 212 -9.11 18.58 5.99
N ARG A 213 -8.83 19.89 5.87
CA ARG A 213 -9.32 20.75 4.77
C ARG A 213 -8.96 20.23 3.38
N GLN A 214 -7.88 19.48 3.26
CA GLN A 214 -7.43 18.97 1.98
C GLN A 214 -8.33 17.89 1.40
N LEU A 215 -8.96 17.07 2.28
CA LEU A 215 -9.70 15.88 1.85
C LEU A 215 -10.82 16.22 0.88
N ARG A 216 -10.70 15.64 -0.30
CA ARG A 216 -11.71 15.61 -1.35
C ARG A 216 -12.08 14.18 -1.68
N ILE A 217 -13.35 13.93 -1.84
CA ILE A 217 -13.88 12.64 -2.29
C ILE A 217 -14.72 12.93 -3.53
N LEU A 218 -14.32 12.38 -4.66
CA LEU A 218 -14.94 12.65 -5.97
C LEU A 218 -15.07 14.16 -6.26
N GLY A 219 -14.06 14.96 -5.91
CA GLY A 219 -14.03 16.41 -6.06
C GLY A 219 -14.80 17.19 -5.00
N VAL A 220 -15.66 16.54 -4.20
CA VAL A 220 -16.41 17.18 -3.12
C VAL A 220 -15.48 17.52 -1.96
N PRO A 221 -15.44 18.76 -1.43
CA PRO A 221 -14.55 19.17 -0.34
C PRO A 221 -15.08 18.66 1.03
N VAL A 222 -15.10 17.35 1.19
CA VAL A 222 -15.62 16.65 2.38
C VAL A 222 -14.90 17.12 3.64
N GLY A 223 -13.58 17.26 3.56
CA GLY A 223 -12.78 17.66 4.71
C GLY A 223 -13.09 19.07 5.24
N GLU A 224 -13.49 20.00 4.37
CA GLU A 224 -13.92 21.35 4.79
C GLU A 224 -15.24 21.30 5.56
N ARG A 225 -16.16 20.43 5.13
CA ARG A 225 -17.46 20.25 5.79
C ARG A 225 -17.36 19.56 7.15
N LEU A 226 -16.32 18.71 7.33
CA LEU A 226 -16.07 17.93 8.54
C LEU A 226 -15.05 18.56 9.50
N LEU A 227 -14.66 19.82 9.32
CA LEU A 227 -13.59 20.47 10.10
C LEU A 227 -13.80 20.43 11.62
N ASN A 228 -15.03 20.45 12.07
CA ASN A 228 -15.37 20.50 13.49
C ASN A 228 -15.88 19.17 14.05
N GLU A 229 -16.08 18.19 13.19
CA GLU A 229 -16.52 16.85 13.57
C GLU A 229 -15.35 16.05 14.14
N ASP A 230 -15.59 15.23 15.15
CA ASP A 230 -14.67 14.19 15.65
C ASP A 230 -13.17 14.58 15.62
N LYS A 231 -12.81 15.69 16.23
CA LYS A 231 -11.43 16.17 16.25
C LYS A 231 -10.54 15.19 17.02
N PRO A 232 -9.33 14.87 16.51
CA PRO A 232 -8.40 14.02 17.23
C PRO A 232 -8.12 14.52 18.65
N VAL A 233 -8.09 13.60 19.60
CA VAL A 233 -7.66 13.89 20.96
C VAL A 233 -6.14 13.88 21.01
N VAL A 234 -5.56 15.06 21.27
CA VAL A 234 -4.11 15.24 21.40
C VAL A 234 -3.75 15.40 22.87
N PRO A 235 -3.10 14.41 23.50
CA PRO A 235 -2.68 14.52 24.89
C PRO A 235 -1.67 15.65 25.10
N ARG A 236 -1.75 16.36 26.24
CA ARG A 236 -0.84 17.49 26.55
C ARG A 236 0.64 17.15 26.48
N ARG A 237 1.01 15.89 26.75
CA ARG A 237 2.41 15.38 26.69
C ARG A 237 2.88 15.03 25.28
N THR A 238 1.95 14.82 24.33
CA THR A 238 2.26 14.45 22.93
C THR A 238 2.41 15.69 22.04
N ALA A 239 2.03 16.87 22.53
CA ALA A 239 2.03 18.13 21.77
C ALA A 239 3.42 18.57 21.26
N LEU A 240 4.51 17.92 21.67
CA LEU A 240 5.87 18.30 21.31
C LEU A 240 6.43 17.60 20.05
N ARG A 241 5.83 16.49 19.55
CA ARG A 241 6.36 15.78 18.36
C ARG A 241 5.35 15.08 17.47
N GLY A 242 4.09 14.97 17.80
CA GLY A 242 3.07 14.37 16.95
C GLY A 242 2.32 15.46 16.19
N ARG A 243 2.89 16.03 15.14
CA ARG A 243 2.09 16.80 14.21
C ARG A 243 1.21 15.83 13.43
N LEU A 244 -0.07 15.72 13.82
CA LEU A 244 -1.08 15.24 12.89
C LEU A 244 -0.86 15.99 11.58
N GLY A 245 -0.56 15.27 10.50
CA GLY A 245 -0.42 15.86 9.19
C GLY A 245 1.00 16.10 8.69
N GLN A 246 2.02 15.48 9.27
CA GLN A 246 3.28 15.19 8.57
C GLN A 246 3.23 13.71 8.20
N GLY A 247 2.37 13.37 7.26
CA GLY A 247 2.14 12.00 6.90
C GLY A 247 3.00 11.51 5.76
N SER A 248 3.00 10.22 5.55
CA SER A 248 3.64 9.52 4.44
C SER A 248 2.62 8.63 3.75
N ILE A 249 2.91 8.20 2.54
CA ILE A 249 2.17 7.14 1.88
C ILE A 249 3.13 6.20 1.17
N VAL A 250 2.94 4.90 1.37
CA VAL A 250 3.57 3.89 0.53
C VAL A 250 2.53 3.34 -0.42
N ILE A 251 2.84 3.32 -1.70
CA ILE A 251 1.97 2.83 -2.76
C ILE A 251 2.66 1.68 -3.49
N VAL A 252 2.01 0.53 -3.52
CA VAL A 252 2.46 -0.64 -4.28
C VAL A 252 1.48 -0.88 -5.42
N ILE A 253 1.98 -0.88 -6.65
CA ILE A 253 1.22 -1.07 -7.88
C ILE A 253 1.63 -2.39 -8.52
N ALA A 254 0.65 -3.24 -8.79
CA ALA A 254 0.83 -4.46 -9.56
C ALA A 254 0.07 -4.37 -10.89
N THR A 255 0.61 -4.97 -11.94
CA THR A 255 -0.11 -5.15 -13.21
C THR A 255 0.26 -6.48 -13.86
N ASP A 256 -0.67 -7.05 -14.63
CA ASP A 256 -0.43 -8.17 -15.52
C ASP A 256 -0.09 -7.72 -16.96
N ALA A 257 -0.05 -6.42 -17.23
CA ALA A 257 0.49 -5.90 -18.48
C ALA A 257 2.00 -6.16 -18.59
N PRO A 258 2.53 -6.60 -19.75
CA PRO A 258 3.94 -6.98 -19.91
C PRO A 258 4.85 -5.74 -20.05
N LEU A 259 5.00 -4.99 -18.97
CA LEU A 259 5.72 -3.71 -18.91
C LEU A 259 7.17 -3.90 -18.45
N GLU A 260 8.07 -3.10 -19.01
CA GLU A 260 9.44 -2.95 -18.53
C GLU A 260 9.58 -1.84 -17.48
N ALA A 261 10.74 -1.76 -16.83
CA ALA A 261 11.00 -0.81 -15.73
C ALA A 261 10.69 0.66 -16.10
N ARG A 262 11.05 1.11 -17.31
CA ARG A 262 10.74 2.48 -17.78
C ARG A 262 9.25 2.77 -17.80
N GLN A 263 8.44 1.81 -18.27
CA GLN A 263 6.99 1.92 -18.35
C GLN A 263 6.34 1.82 -16.96
N LEU A 264 6.85 0.93 -16.11
CA LEU A 264 6.41 0.81 -14.71
C LEU A 264 6.72 2.08 -13.90
N ARG A 265 7.85 2.74 -14.17
CA ARG A 265 8.15 4.05 -13.58
C ARG A 265 7.14 5.10 -14.03
N ALA A 266 6.68 5.04 -15.27
CA ALA A 266 5.64 5.92 -15.77
C ALA A 266 4.27 5.65 -15.08
N LEU A 267 3.93 4.38 -14.77
CA LEU A 267 2.78 4.06 -13.93
C LEU A 267 2.94 4.63 -12.52
N ALA A 268 4.08 4.41 -11.89
CA ALA A 268 4.36 4.93 -10.54
C ALA A 268 4.17 6.45 -10.47
N LEU A 269 4.61 7.18 -11.50
CA LEU A 269 4.38 8.63 -11.60
C LEU A 269 2.89 8.98 -11.63
N ARG A 270 2.01 8.15 -12.24
CA ARG A 270 0.56 8.41 -12.33
C ARG A 270 -0.18 8.19 -11.03
N ALA A 271 0.39 7.42 -10.09
CA ALA A 271 -0.15 7.34 -8.75
C ALA A 271 -0.22 8.71 -8.05
N ALA A 272 0.75 9.60 -8.31
CA ALA A 272 0.71 10.97 -7.79
C ALA A 272 -0.53 11.77 -8.27
N MET A 273 -1.07 11.45 -9.46
CA MET A 273 -2.31 12.06 -9.95
C MET A 273 -3.53 11.54 -9.16
N GLY A 274 -3.55 10.26 -8.80
CA GLY A 274 -4.57 9.69 -7.90
C GLY A 274 -4.51 10.32 -6.52
N MET A 275 -3.32 10.47 -5.94
CA MET A 275 -3.11 11.20 -4.68
C MET A 275 -3.66 12.64 -4.76
N ALA A 276 -3.34 13.38 -5.81
CA ALA A 276 -3.77 14.76 -5.98
C ALA A 276 -5.30 14.89 -6.07
N ARG A 277 -6.01 13.91 -6.62
CA ARG A 277 -7.48 13.90 -6.69
C ARG A 277 -8.14 13.81 -5.31
N THR A 278 -7.48 13.18 -4.33
CA THR A 278 -7.95 13.16 -2.94
C THR A 278 -7.71 14.45 -2.18
N GLY A 279 -7.03 15.41 -2.83
CA GLY A 279 -6.66 16.72 -2.25
C GLY A 279 -5.27 16.74 -1.62
N LEU A 280 -4.49 15.66 -1.74
CA LEU A 280 -3.10 15.63 -1.28
C LEU A 280 -2.21 16.55 -2.11
N THR A 281 -1.35 17.28 -1.41
CA THR A 281 -0.32 18.15 -2.02
C THR A 281 1.08 17.76 -1.59
N SER A 282 1.22 16.70 -0.81
CA SER A 282 2.47 16.20 -0.22
C SER A 282 3.26 17.28 0.52
N SER A 283 3.30 17.21 1.83
CA SER A 283 4.04 18.21 2.65
C SER A 283 5.54 17.91 2.59
N VAL A 284 6.37 18.90 2.91
CA VAL A 284 7.83 18.74 2.93
C VAL A 284 8.32 17.63 3.86
N GLY A 285 7.54 17.29 4.87
CA GLY A 285 7.83 16.21 5.82
C GLY A 285 7.22 14.86 5.45
N SER A 286 6.62 14.72 4.26
CA SER A 286 6.01 13.47 3.80
C SER A 286 7.03 12.58 3.10
N GLY A 287 6.91 11.26 3.29
CA GLY A 287 7.56 10.24 2.46
C GLY A 287 6.51 9.60 1.56
N ASP A 288 6.49 9.97 0.28
CA ASP A 288 5.53 9.45 -0.70
C ASP A 288 6.28 8.53 -1.66
N LEU A 289 6.30 7.24 -1.33
CA LEU A 289 7.15 6.23 -1.96
C LEU A 289 6.30 5.24 -2.75
N ILE A 290 6.64 5.04 -4.01
CA ILE A 290 5.80 4.30 -4.97
C ILE A 290 6.64 3.23 -5.64
N LEU A 291 6.19 1.98 -5.54
CA LEU A 291 6.77 0.82 -6.21
C LEU A 291 5.75 0.25 -7.20
N ALA A 292 6.17 -0.01 -8.44
CA ALA A 292 5.35 -0.67 -9.45
C ALA A 292 6.04 -1.92 -9.99
N PHE A 293 5.30 -3.01 -10.23
CA PHE A 293 5.84 -4.23 -10.83
C PHE A 293 4.84 -4.91 -11.77
N SER A 294 5.39 -5.72 -12.71
CA SER A 294 4.60 -6.51 -13.66
C SER A 294 4.73 -8.00 -13.37
N THR A 295 3.60 -8.67 -13.09
CA THR A 295 3.60 -10.12 -12.77
C THR A 295 3.84 -11.02 -13.97
N THR A 296 3.74 -10.51 -15.20
CA THR A 296 3.97 -11.27 -16.44
C THR A 296 5.39 -11.14 -16.98
N ARG A 297 6.11 -10.08 -16.63
CA ARG A 297 7.53 -9.88 -16.98
C ARG A 297 8.42 -10.54 -15.94
N VAL A 298 8.52 -11.87 -16.01
CA VAL A 298 9.24 -12.70 -15.04
C VAL A 298 10.58 -13.13 -15.61
N PHE A 299 11.63 -13.00 -14.81
CA PHE A 299 13.01 -13.38 -15.16
C PHE A 299 13.50 -14.44 -14.17
N PRO A 300 14.02 -15.57 -14.65
CA PRO A 300 14.62 -16.56 -13.76
C PRO A 300 15.92 -16.01 -13.14
N ARG A 301 16.19 -16.36 -11.89
CA ARG A 301 17.52 -16.17 -11.31
C ARG A 301 18.49 -17.10 -12.02
N ILE A 302 19.60 -16.56 -12.53
CA ILE A 302 20.48 -17.30 -13.43
C ILE A 302 21.60 -17.94 -12.62
N ALA A 303 21.50 -19.25 -12.36
CA ALA A 303 22.61 -20.02 -11.83
C ALA A 303 23.67 -20.40 -12.89
N ASN A 304 23.34 -20.30 -14.20
CA ASN A 304 24.17 -20.92 -15.27
C ASN A 304 24.40 -20.01 -16.50
N PHE A 305 24.34 -18.70 -16.35
CA PHE A 305 24.53 -17.74 -17.46
C PHE A 305 23.58 -17.94 -18.66
N THR A 306 22.52 -18.70 -18.47
CA THR A 306 21.51 -18.97 -19.51
C THR A 306 20.31 -18.08 -19.27
N VAL A 307 20.15 -17.06 -20.08
CA VAL A 307 18.98 -16.17 -20.03
C VAL A 307 17.90 -16.72 -20.97
N ALA A 308 16.81 -17.21 -20.41
CA ALA A 308 15.59 -17.32 -21.18
C ALA A 308 14.88 -15.95 -21.13
N PRO A 309 14.75 -15.24 -22.26
CA PRO A 309 14.01 -13.98 -22.28
C PRO A 309 12.54 -14.22 -21.88
N PRO A 310 11.84 -13.24 -21.30
CA PRO A 310 10.40 -13.32 -21.09
C PRO A 310 9.70 -13.71 -22.39
N LYS A 311 8.73 -14.61 -22.30
CA LYS A 311 7.99 -15.09 -23.49
C LYS A 311 7.08 -14.00 -24.07
N GLU A 312 6.55 -13.15 -23.19
CA GLU A 312 5.67 -12.06 -23.59
C GLU A 312 6.47 -10.87 -24.14
N PRO A 313 6.11 -10.32 -25.28
CA PRO A 313 6.72 -9.09 -25.79
C PRO A 313 6.43 -7.92 -24.84
N ILE A 314 7.23 -6.87 -24.91
CA ILE A 314 6.94 -5.60 -24.24
C ILE A 314 5.72 -4.96 -24.88
N LEU A 315 4.81 -4.42 -24.09
CA LEU A 315 3.66 -3.67 -24.57
C LEU A 315 4.13 -2.30 -25.11
N GLU A 316 3.90 -2.01 -26.38
CA GLU A 316 4.25 -0.74 -27.03
C GLU A 316 3.01 -0.09 -27.69
N ASP A 317 1.81 -0.44 -27.26
CA ASP A 317 0.56 0.15 -27.71
C ASP A 317 0.24 1.41 -26.90
N ASP A 318 0.23 2.58 -27.53
CA ASP A 318 0.03 3.87 -26.88
C ASP A 318 -1.36 3.98 -26.23
N ASP A 319 -2.41 3.48 -26.88
CA ASP A 319 -3.78 3.55 -26.34
C ASP A 319 -3.91 2.68 -25.09
N ALA A 320 -3.31 1.48 -25.08
CA ALA A 320 -3.29 0.61 -23.91
C ALA A 320 -2.43 1.20 -22.78
N LEU A 321 -1.31 1.84 -23.09
CA LEU A 321 -0.47 2.53 -22.10
C LEU A 321 -1.19 3.73 -21.47
N ASP A 322 -1.88 4.55 -22.25
CA ASP A 322 -2.68 5.67 -21.72
C ASP A 322 -3.84 5.18 -20.85
N ALA A 323 -4.46 4.06 -21.23
CA ALA A 323 -5.48 3.42 -20.42
C ALA A 323 -4.91 2.90 -19.08
N LEU A 324 -3.73 2.27 -19.08
CA LEU A 324 -3.02 1.84 -17.86
C LEU A 324 -2.66 3.03 -16.97
N TYR A 325 -2.26 4.17 -17.52
CA TYR A 325 -2.00 5.39 -16.77
C TYR A 325 -3.25 5.92 -16.07
N THR A 326 -4.36 5.96 -16.79
CA THR A 326 -5.66 6.37 -16.24
C THR A 326 -6.12 5.40 -15.16
N ALA A 327 -6.06 4.08 -15.42
CA ALA A 327 -6.41 3.03 -14.48
C ALA A 327 -5.57 3.12 -13.17
N THR A 328 -4.28 3.43 -13.30
CA THR A 328 -3.39 3.60 -12.14
C THR A 328 -3.81 4.80 -11.28
N ALA A 329 -4.13 5.93 -11.89
CA ALA A 329 -4.59 7.10 -11.15
C ALA A 329 -5.93 6.84 -10.45
N GLU A 330 -6.88 6.16 -11.12
CA GLU A 330 -8.18 5.78 -10.54
C GLU A 330 -8.03 4.76 -9.40
N ALA A 331 -7.23 3.72 -9.59
CA ALA A 331 -7.02 2.71 -8.56
C ALA A 331 -6.30 3.30 -7.33
N THR A 332 -5.36 4.23 -7.52
CA THR A 332 -4.70 4.92 -6.42
C THR A 332 -5.68 5.81 -5.63
N GLU A 333 -6.49 6.60 -6.32
CA GLU A 333 -7.53 7.42 -5.69
C GLU A 333 -8.51 6.54 -4.90
N ALA A 334 -8.97 5.43 -5.50
CA ALA A 334 -9.87 4.48 -4.86
C ALA A 334 -9.24 3.81 -3.63
N SER A 335 -7.96 3.41 -3.70
CA SER A 335 -7.25 2.79 -2.57
C SER A 335 -7.13 3.74 -1.37
N ILE A 336 -6.92 5.05 -1.59
CA ILE A 336 -6.89 6.04 -0.51
C ILE A 336 -8.28 6.20 0.12
N TYR A 337 -9.35 6.23 -0.70
CA TYR A 337 -10.71 6.25 -0.16
C TYR A 337 -11.02 4.98 0.63
N ASP A 338 -10.65 3.82 0.11
CA ASP A 338 -10.84 2.54 0.77
C ASP A 338 -10.14 2.49 2.15
N ALA A 339 -8.89 2.96 2.25
CA ALA A 339 -8.18 3.09 3.52
C ALA A 339 -8.95 3.94 4.54
N LEU A 340 -9.56 5.05 4.12
CA LEU A 340 -10.34 5.93 4.98
C LEU A 340 -11.70 5.34 5.38
N PHE A 341 -12.37 4.63 4.46
CA PHE A 341 -13.70 4.07 4.68
C PHE A 341 -13.68 2.84 5.59
N GLU A 342 -12.63 2.02 5.48
CA GLU A 342 -12.46 0.78 6.24
C GLU A 342 -11.77 0.98 7.60
N ALA A 343 -11.18 2.16 7.83
CA ALA A 343 -10.49 2.44 9.08
C ALA A 343 -11.45 2.63 10.26
N THR A 344 -11.05 2.15 11.43
CA THR A 344 -11.85 2.23 12.66
C THR A 344 -11.25 3.23 13.66
N THR A 345 -12.11 3.89 14.46
CA THR A 345 -11.66 4.76 15.55
C THR A 345 -10.71 4.02 16.49
N MET A 346 -9.59 4.65 16.82
CA MET A 346 -8.57 4.03 17.68
C MET A 346 -8.02 5.00 18.70
N THR A 347 -7.91 4.49 19.93
CA THR A 347 -7.16 5.12 21.02
C THR A 347 -5.87 4.36 21.23
N GLY A 348 -4.77 5.08 21.34
CA GLY A 348 -3.45 4.51 21.57
C GLY A 348 -2.67 5.31 22.60
N ARG A 349 -1.38 5.41 22.40
CA ARG A 349 -0.38 6.00 23.25
C ARG A 349 -0.84 7.26 24.00
N ASN A 350 -0.69 7.25 25.32
CA ASN A 350 -1.07 8.37 26.21
C ASN A 350 -2.55 8.80 26.10
N GLY A 351 -3.44 7.97 25.62
CA GLY A 351 -4.83 8.30 25.38
C GLY A 351 -5.08 9.16 24.12
N ALA A 352 -4.10 9.25 23.22
CA ALA A 352 -4.30 9.84 21.91
C ALA A 352 -5.39 9.08 21.17
N THR A 353 -6.35 9.80 20.59
CA THR A 353 -7.46 9.18 19.86
C THR A 353 -7.63 9.84 18.51
N VAL A 354 -7.76 9.04 17.48
CA VAL A 354 -8.13 9.47 16.14
C VAL A 354 -9.40 8.72 15.71
N TYR A 355 -10.36 9.47 15.22
CA TYR A 355 -11.66 8.94 14.84
C TYR A 355 -11.67 8.48 13.39
N ALA A 356 -12.46 7.47 13.12
CA ALA A 356 -12.77 7.04 11.76
C ALA A 356 -13.47 8.16 10.98
N LEU A 357 -13.39 8.09 9.66
CA LEU A 357 -14.20 8.94 8.79
C LEU A 357 -15.70 8.66 9.07
N PRO A 358 -16.56 9.68 9.28
CA PRO A 358 -18.00 9.49 9.49
C PRO A 358 -18.67 9.11 8.16
N VAL A 359 -18.51 7.86 7.73
CA VAL A 359 -18.94 7.35 6.42
C VAL A 359 -20.38 7.68 6.06
N PRO A 360 -21.40 7.51 6.97
CA PRO A 360 -22.77 7.88 6.63
C PRO A 360 -22.93 9.35 6.24
N ALA A 361 -22.29 10.26 6.97
CA ALA A 361 -22.36 11.70 6.68
C ALA A 361 -21.63 12.02 5.36
N VAL A 362 -20.53 11.33 5.06
CA VAL A 362 -19.82 11.49 3.78
C VAL A 362 -20.69 11.04 2.62
N LEU A 363 -21.33 9.88 2.71
CA LEU A 363 -22.23 9.39 1.66
C LEU A 363 -23.40 10.32 1.41
N GLU A 364 -24.00 10.87 2.47
CA GLU A 364 -25.06 11.90 2.35
C GLU A 364 -24.57 13.15 1.61
N MET A 365 -23.34 13.62 1.92
CA MET A 365 -22.72 14.74 1.21
C MET A 365 -22.50 14.44 -0.28
N LEU A 366 -22.02 13.26 -0.60
CA LEU A 366 -21.77 12.83 -1.99
C LEU A 366 -23.09 12.71 -2.78
N GLN A 367 -24.14 12.17 -2.18
CA GLN A 367 -25.48 12.10 -2.77
C GLN A 367 -26.08 13.50 -3.00
N THR A 368 -26.04 14.36 -1.98
CA THR A 368 -26.58 15.72 -2.04
C THR A 368 -25.88 16.58 -3.10
N THR A 369 -24.61 16.32 -3.38
CA THR A 369 -23.84 17.00 -4.41
C THR A 369 -23.90 16.32 -5.77
N HIS A 370 -24.69 15.24 -5.91
CA HIS A 370 -24.78 14.40 -7.11
C HIS A 370 -23.45 13.81 -7.58
N ALA A 371 -22.46 13.67 -6.67
CA ALA A 371 -21.21 13.01 -6.94
C ALA A 371 -21.37 11.46 -7.05
N ILE A 372 -22.36 10.93 -6.32
CA ILE A 372 -22.82 9.53 -6.45
C ILE A 372 -24.34 9.51 -6.59
N ARG A 373 -24.89 8.37 -7.09
CA ARG A 373 -26.33 8.13 -7.26
C ARG A 373 -26.95 7.49 -6.03
#